data_3984017303c5868bd3350862095e424c
#
_entry.id   3984017303c5868bd3350862095e424c
#
_cell.length_a   1.000
_cell.length_b   1.000
_cell.length_c   1.000
_cell.angle_alpha   90.00
_cell.angle_beta   90.00
_cell.angle_gamma   90.00
#
_symmetry.space_group_name_H-M   'P 1'
#
loop_
_entity.id
_entity.type
_entity.pdbx_description
1 polymer ?
#
loop_
_entity_poly.entity_id
_entity_poly.type
_entity_poly.pdbx_seq_one_letter_code
_entity_poly.pdbx_strand_id
1 'polypeptide(L)'
;MPLLESDSAGWARLDSAVGRLDEPLRVAMAGRIKAGKSTLINAFLGEQVAPTDTAECTRGAPWYRGGPSPRGGGVPPAGAPAERPVHRVDGRLQLDTAGLPVTDVRRIEVTWPSPTLSDLTLIDTPGLASLSEEISQQSLDTLVPAGSTSEVDAVVYLLRHLHAQDA
;
A
#
# COMPACT_ATOMS: atom_id res chain seq x y z
N MET A 1 -14.52 8.52 -40.14
CA MET A 1 -13.83 8.19 -38.92
C MET A 1 -14.82 7.66 -37.89
N PRO A 2 -15.04 6.36 -37.79
CA PRO A 2 -15.86 5.80 -36.72
C PRO A 2 -15.13 4.60 -36.07
N LEU A 3 -13.95 4.82 -35.49
CA LEU A 3 -13.18 3.74 -34.83
C LEU A 3 -13.18 3.84 -33.29
N LEU A 4 -13.75 4.88 -32.72
CA LEU A 4 -13.73 5.11 -31.28
C LEU A 4 -15.09 4.90 -30.57
N GLU A 5 -16.20 4.83 -31.32
CA GLU A 5 -17.54 4.72 -30.71
C GLU A 5 -17.90 3.30 -30.21
N SER A 6 -17.12 2.25 -30.57
CA SER A 6 -17.45 0.87 -30.22
C SER A 6 -16.52 0.26 -29.13
N ASP A 7 -15.49 0.98 -28.64
CA ASP A 7 -14.59 0.47 -27.61
C ASP A 7 -14.93 1.03 -26.21
N SER A 8 -16.05 0.56 -25.67
CA SER A 8 -16.47 0.92 -24.30
C SER A 8 -15.42 0.54 -23.24
N ALA A 9 -14.62 -0.50 -23.48
CA ALA A 9 -13.54 -0.91 -22.58
C ALA A 9 -12.35 0.05 -22.63
N GLY A 10 -12.01 0.57 -23.83
CA GLY A 10 -10.99 1.60 -24.01
C GLY A 10 -11.37 2.92 -23.34
N TRP A 11 -12.62 3.34 -23.48
CA TRP A 11 -13.13 4.54 -22.81
C TRP A 11 -13.14 4.38 -21.29
N ALA A 12 -13.57 3.25 -20.75
CA ALA A 12 -13.53 2.99 -19.31
C ALA A 12 -12.11 3.02 -18.74
N ARG A 13 -11.13 2.50 -19.48
CA ARG A 13 -9.70 2.57 -19.10
C ARG A 13 -9.17 4.00 -19.11
N LEU A 14 -9.54 4.78 -20.13
CA LEU A 14 -9.13 6.18 -20.24
C LEU A 14 -9.73 7.01 -19.12
N ASP A 15 -11.01 6.86 -18.85
CA ASP A 15 -11.73 7.56 -17.78
C ASP A 15 -11.12 7.21 -16.40
N SER A 16 -10.84 5.94 -16.15
CA SER A 16 -10.12 5.48 -14.96
C SER A 16 -8.72 6.08 -14.85
N ALA A 17 -7.98 6.18 -15.95
CA ALA A 17 -6.65 6.77 -15.95
C ALA A 17 -6.69 8.28 -15.70
N VAL A 18 -7.65 8.98 -16.28
CA VAL A 18 -7.86 10.43 -16.06
C VAL A 18 -8.28 10.69 -14.61
N GLY A 19 -9.22 9.90 -14.05
CA GLY A 19 -9.62 10.03 -12.65
C GLY A 19 -8.46 9.84 -11.66
N ARG A 20 -7.48 9.03 -12.03
CA ARG A 20 -6.27 8.82 -11.20
C ARG A 20 -5.32 10.02 -11.16
N LEU A 21 -5.36 10.92 -12.13
CA LEU A 21 -4.50 12.11 -12.15
C LEU A 21 -4.83 13.10 -11.02
N ASP A 22 -6.04 13.06 -10.51
CA ASP A 22 -6.50 13.90 -9.40
C ASP A 22 -6.34 13.23 -8.02
N GLU A 23 -5.87 11.96 -8.00
CA GLU A 23 -5.62 11.23 -6.75
C GLU A 23 -4.18 11.43 -6.26
N PRO A 24 -3.93 11.31 -4.92
CA PRO A 24 -2.58 11.28 -4.38
C PRO A 24 -1.73 10.19 -5.02
N LEU A 25 -0.46 10.51 -5.32
CA LEU A 25 0.50 9.59 -5.94
C LEU A 25 0.72 8.36 -5.05
N ARG A 26 0.54 7.18 -5.58
CA ARG A 26 0.68 5.90 -4.87
C ARG A 26 2.11 5.41 -4.97
N VAL A 27 2.82 5.50 -3.85
CA VAL A 27 4.25 5.18 -3.76
C VAL A 27 4.45 3.93 -2.92
N ALA A 28 4.95 2.86 -3.53
CA ALA A 28 5.30 1.63 -2.83
C ALA A 28 6.73 1.70 -2.29
N MET A 29 6.90 1.36 -1.02
CA MET A 29 8.21 1.21 -0.39
C MET A 29 8.67 -0.24 -0.53
N ALA A 30 9.69 -0.47 -1.34
CA ALA A 30 10.26 -1.78 -1.60
C ALA A 30 11.67 -1.91 -0.99
N GLY A 31 12.14 -3.13 -0.83
CA GLY A 31 13.49 -3.41 -0.33
C GLY A 31 13.50 -4.59 0.63
N ARG A 32 14.71 -5.06 0.95
CA ARG A 32 14.93 -6.23 1.81
C ARG A 32 14.37 -6.02 3.24
N ILE A 33 14.17 -7.14 3.94
CA ILE A 33 13.84 -7.12 5.36
C ILE A 33 14.91 -6.28 6.11
N LYS A 34 14.45 -5.41 7.01
CA LYS A 34 15.32 -4.47 7.78
C LYS A 34 16.04 -3.42 6.92
N ALA A 35 15.61 -3.16 5.69
CA ALA A 35 16.16 -2.08 4.87
C ALA A 35 15.77 -0.68 5.37
N GLY A 36 14.77 -0.57 6.24
CA GLY A 36 14.31 0.69 6.80
C GLY A 36 12.99 1.22 6.20
N LYS A 37 12.24 0.39 5.46
CA LYS A 37 10.95 0.79 4.84
C LYS A 37 9.99 1.43 5.84
N SER A 38 9.60 0.69 6.88
CA SER A 38 8.66 1.20 7.89
C SER A 38 9.23 2.38 8.68
N THR A 39 10.56 2.45 8.86
CA THR A 39 11.22 3.61 9.47
C THR A 39 11.07 4.85 8.59
N LEU A 40 11.26 4.71 7.28
CA LEU A 40 11.07 5.81 6.34
C LEU A 40 9.61 6.25 6.26
N ILE A 41 8.67 5.30 6.21
CA ILE A 41 7.23 5.60 6.27
C ILE A 41 6.92 6.39 7.56
N ASN A 42 7.39 5.95 8.71
CA ASN A 42 7.20 6.64 9.98
C ASN A 42 7.77 8.07 9.97
N ALA A 43 8.91 8.27 9.31
CA ALA A 43 9.48 9.61 9.13
C ALA A 43 8.58 10.51 8.26
N PHE A 44 7.98 10.00 7.22
CA PHE A 44 6.98 10.73 6.42
C PHE A 44 5.70 11.03 7.18
N LEU A 45 5.28 10.12 8.05
CA LEU A 45 4.07 10.30 8.87
C LEU A 45 4.29 11.22 10.07
N GLY A 46 5.55 11.45 10.46
CA GLY A 46 5.92 12.22 11.64
C GLY A 46 5.71 11.47 12.96
N GLU A 47 5.27 10.23 12.91
CA GLU A 47 4.98 9.38 14.08
C GLU A 47 5.25 7.89 13.79
N GLN A 48 5.37 7.10 14.86
CA GLN A 48 5.45 5.63 14.75
C GLN A 48 4.05 5.04 14.50
N VAL A 49 3.72 4.90 13.23
CA VAL A 49 2.44 4.35 12.73
C VAL A 49 2.67 2.99 12.08
N ALA A 50 3.65 2.89 11.18
CA ALA A 50 4.01 1.64 10.54
C ALA A 50 4.76 0.71 11.51
N PRO A 51 4.36 -0.58 11.62
CA PRO A 51 5.05 -1.53 12.47
C PRO A 51 6.49 -1.73 11.98
N THR A 52 7.44 -1.60 12.89
CA THR A 52 8.88 -1.78 12.58
C THR A 52 9.39 -3.20 12.82
N ASP A 53 8.62 -4.01 13.54
CA ASP A 53 8.94 -5.39 13.81
C ASP A 53 8.31 -6.33 12.79
N THR A 54 9.08 -7.28 12.32
CA THR A 54 8.78 -8.23 11.24
C THR A 54 7.67 -9.24 11.54
N ALA A 55 7.04 -9.18 12.71
CA ALA A 55 6.21 -10.27 13.21
C ALA A 55 4.72 -10.18 12.86
N GLU A 56 4.21 -9.04 12.36
CA GLU A 56 2.75 -8.85 12.27
C GLU A 56 2.25 -8.28 10.93
N CYS A 57 2.99 -8.38 9.85
CA CYS A 57 2.42 -8.10 8.53
C CYS A 57 1.49 -9.23 8.12
N THR A 58 0.29 -9.21 8.69
CA THR A 58 -0.87 -9.92 8.18
C THR A 58 -1.01 -9.66 6.67
N ARG A 59 -1.46 -10.66 5.97
CA ARG A 59 -1.71 -10.74 4.53
C ARG A 59 -2.23 -9.41 3.96
N GLY A 60 -1.35 -8.62 3.31
CA GLY A 60 -1.68 -7.38 2.60
C GLY A 60 -0.77 -6.22 3.01
N ALA A 61 -0.24 -5.53 2.02
CA ALA A 61 0.54 -4.31 2.22
C ALA A 61 -0.35 -3.22 2.83
N PRO A 62 0.02 -2.60 3.99
CA PRO A 62 -0.72 -1.46 4.52
C PRO A 62 -0.59 -0.24 3.61
N TRP A 63 -1.69 0.45 3.40
CA TRP A 63 -1.79 1.69 2.63
C TRP A 63 -2.04 2.86 3.58
N TYR A 64 -1.16 3.84 3.60
CA TYR A 64 -1.26 5.03 4.43
C TYR A 64 -1.75 6.19 3.59
N ARG A 65 -2.92 6.75 3.92
CA ARG A 65 -3.59 7.85 3.22
C ARG A 65 -3.78 9.06 4.12
N GLY A 66 -3.87 10.24 3.54
CA GLY A 66 -4.23 11.46 4.23
C GLY A 66 -5.69 11.46 4.70
N GLY A 67 -5.94 12.04 5.87
CA GLY A 67 -7.29 12.25 6.37
C GLY A 67 -7.34 13.00 7.68
N PRO A 68 -8.52 13.42 8.11
CA PRO A 68 -8.68 14.35 9.23
C PRO A 68 -8.40 13.71 10.60
N SER A 69 -8.46 12.39 10.70
CA SER A 69 -8.27 11.66 11.97
C SER A 69 -7.70 10.27 11.75
N PRO A 70 -6.95 9.73 12.73
CA PRO A 70 -6.40 8.39 12.66
C PRO A 70 -7.51 7.32 12.58
N ARG A 71 -7.55 6.56 11.50
CA ARG A 71 -8.46 5.43 11.29
C ARG A 71 -7.70 4.30 10.61
N GLY A 72 -8.17 3.08 10.79
CA GLY A 72 -7.61 1.92 10.14
C GLY A 72 -8.63 0.80 9.97
N GLY A 73 -8.38 -0.07 9.01
CA GLY A 73 -9.23 -1.23 8.80
C GLY A 73 -8.98 -1.99 7.51
N GLY A 74 -9.76 -3.02 7.32
CA GLY A 74 -9.67 -3.89 6.14
C GLY A 74 -10.49 -3.37 4.97
N VAL A 75 -9.96 -3.52 3.78
CA VAL A 75 -10.66 -3.27 2.51
C VAL A 75 -11.00 -4.61 1.89
N PRO A 76 -12.29 -4.94 1.71
CA PRO A 76 -12.70 -6.16 1.04
C PRO A 76 -12.43 -6.08 -0.47
N PRO A 77 -12.45 -7.20 -1.20
CA PRO A 77 -12.31 -7.22 -2.66
C PRO A 77 -13.41 -6.41 -3.38
N ALA A 78 -14.59 -6.33 -2.78
CA ALA A 78 -15.71 -5.53 -3.26
C ALA A 78 -16.44 -4.89 -2.09
N GLY A 79 -16.84 -3.64 -2.24
CA GLY A 79 -17.55 -2.87 -1.22
C GLY A 79 -16.69 -1.78 -0.58
N ALA A 80 -17.26 -1.12 0.43
CA ALA A 80 -16.60 -0.04 1.14
C ALA A 80 -15.58 -0.57 2.17
N PRO A 81 -14.49 0.18 2.45
CA PRO A 81 -13.59 -0.13 3.54
C PRO A 81 -14.31 -0.21 4.89
N ALA A 82 -13.94 -1.18 5.70
CA ALA A 82 -14.35 -1.23 7.09
C ALA A 82 -13.32 -0.47 7.93
N GLU A 83 -13.65 0.76 8.34
CA GLU A 83 -12.72 1.62 9.09
C GLU A 83 -13.19 1.83 10.53
N ARG A 84 -12.22 1.81 11.45
CA ARG A 84 -12.42 2.15 12.87
C ARG A 84 -11.34 3.11 13.35
N PRO A 85 -11.60 3.87 14.43
CA PRO A 85 -10.53 4.60 15.10
C PRO A 85 -9.41 3.64 15.50
N VAL A 86 -8.17 4.02 15.22
CA VAL A 86 -7.01 3.21 15.59
C VAL A 86 -6.69 3.37 17.07
N HIS A 87 -6.20 2.30 17.68
CA HIS A 87 -5.78 2.28 19.08
C HIS A 87 -4.29 1.94 19.18
N ARG A 88 -3.63 2.47 20.23
CA ARG A 88 -2.26 2.11 20.56
C ARG A 88 -2.27 1.13 21.74
N VAL A 89 -1.55 0.03 21.58
CA VAL A 89 -1.26 -0.93 22.66
C VAL A 89 0.24 -0.92 22.87
N ASP A 90 0.68 -0.67 24.09
CA ASP A 90 2.09 -0.55 24.45
C ASP A 90 2.87 0.45 23.57
N GLY A 91 2.22 1.56 23.21
CA GLY A 91 2.79 2.60 22.34
C GLY A 91 2.83 2.27 20.85
N ARG A 92 2.46 1.06 20.44
CA ARG A 92 2.40 0.60 19.05
C ARG A 92 0.98 0.72 18.50
N LEU A 93 0.87 1.14 17.24
CA LEU A 93 -0.42 1.16 16.56
C LEU A 93 -0.86 -0.27 16.27
N GLN A 94 -2.06 -0.61 16.74
CA GLN A 94 -2.68 -1.87 16.40
C GLN A 94 -3.50 -1.71 15.13
N LEU A 95 -3.04 -2.32 14.04
CA LEU A 95 -3.76 -2.40 12.79
C LEU A 95 -4.58 -3.69 12.80
N ASP A 96 -5.89 -3.56 12.75
CA ASP A 96 -6.80 -4.69 12.64
C ASP A 96 -7.63 -4.60 11.34
N THR A 97 -8.38 -5.64 11.07
CA THR A 97 -9.24 -5.70 9.89
C THR A 97 -10.59 -5.03 10.10
N ALA A 98 -10.78 -4.30 11.21
CA ALA A 98 -12.03 -3.70 11.65
C ALA A 98 -13.20 -4.71 11.74
N GLY A 99 -12.87 -5.96 12.06
CA GLY A 99 -13.82 -7.06 12.23
C GLY A 99 -14.11 -7.87 10.97
N LEU A 100 -13.47 -7.55 9.84
CA LEU A 100 -13.54 -8.42 8.66
C LEU A 100 -12.70 -9.68 8.89
N PRO A 101 -13.15 -10.85 8.43
CA PRO A 101 -12.31 -12.05 8.37
C PRO A 101 -11.05 -11.76 7.54
N VAL A 102 -9.90 -12.23 8.00
CA VAL A 102 -8.61 -11.98 7.31
C VAL A 102 -8.61 -12.52 5.86
N THR A 103 -9.39 -13.58 5.61
CA THR A 103 -9.60 -14.16 4.28
C THR A 103 -10.31 -13.21 3.32
N ASP A 104 -11.09 -12.28 3.85
CA ASP A 104 -11.95 -11.37 3.10
C ASP A 104 -11.31 -9.97 2.99
N VAL A 105 -10.07 -9.83 3.44
CA VAL A 105 -9.32 -8.57 3.37
C VAL A 105 -8.36 -8.59 2.19
N ARG A 106 -8.56 -7.68 1.24
CA ARG A 106 -7.65 -7.46 0.11
C ARG A 106 -6.41 -6.66 0.53
N ARG A 107 -6.61 -5.62 1.35
CA ARG A 107 -5.55 -4.77 1.89
C ARG A 107 -5.99 -4.10 3.18
N ILE A 108 -5.04 -3.57 3.92
CA ILE A 108 -5.31 -2.73 5.09
C ILE A 108 -5.10 -1.27 4.67
N GLU A 109 -6.04 -0.40 5.00
CA GLU A 109 -5.90 1.05 4.83
C GLU A 109 -5.79 1.72 6.19
N VAL A 110 -4.90 2.71 6.27
CA VAL A 110 -4.68 3.54 7.44
C VAL A 110 -4.79 4.99 7.01
N THR A 111 -5.77 5.69 7.55
CA THR A 111 -5.95 7.13 7.37
C THR A 111 -5.20 7.86 8.47
N TRP A 112 -4.35 8.83 8.12
CA TRP A 112 -3.51 9.55 9.07
C TRP A 112 -3.45 11.05 8.77
N PRO A 113 -3.51 11.94 9.79
CA PRO A 113 -3.43 13.39 9.62
C PRO A 113 -1.97 13.82 9.44
N SER A 114 -1.41 13.61 8.26
CA SER A 114 -0.06 14.06 7.90
C SER A 114 -0.11 14.92 6.65
N PRO A 115 0.55 16.09 6.63
CA PRO A 115 0.63 16.94 5.44
C PRO A 115 1.23 16.22 4.24
N THR A 116 2.19 15.33 4.46
CA THR A 116 2.81 14.54 3.38
C THR A 116 1.82 13.66 2.65
N LEU A 117 0.79 13.17 3.34
CA LEU A 117 -0.23 12.31 2.76
C LEU A 117 -1.33 13.07 1.99
N SER A 118 -1.25 14.42 1.89
CA SER A 118 -2.15 15.17 1.01
C SER A 118 -1.93 14.82 -0.45
N ASP A 119 -0.67 14.60 -0.83
CA ASP A 119 -0.26 14.38 -2.21
C ASP A 119 0.27 12.95 -2.45
N LEU A 120 0.46 12.18 -1.37
CA LEU A 120 1.01 10.84 -1.41
C LEU A 120 0.14 9.82 -0.69
N THR A 121 0.03 8.64 -1.27
CA THR A 121 -0.39 7.41 -0.59
C THR A 121 0.83 6.52 -0.47
N LEU A 122 1.25 6.17 0.74
CA LEU A 122 2.40 5.32 0.99
C LEU A 122 1.96 3.87 1.16
N ILE A 123 2.67 2.93 0.55
CA ILE A 123 2.36 1.50 0.59
C ILE A 123 3.57 0.77 1.16
N ASP A 124 3.41 0.14 2.34
CA ASP A 124 4.48 -0.66 2.95
C ASP A 124 4.41 -2.09 2.41
N THR A 125 5.24 -2.38 1.42
CA THR A 125 5.25 -3.74 0.88
C THR A 125 6.00 -4.70 1.79
N PRO A 126 5.53 -5.95 1.96
CA PRO A 126 6.32 -7.01 2.55
C PRO A 126 7.68 -7.09 1.85
N GLY A 127 8.76 -7.37 2.58
CA GLY A 127 10.13 -7.31 2.03
C GLY A 127 10.28 -8.13 0.74
N LEU A 128 10.45 -7.45 -0.40
CA LEU A 128 10.61 -8.04 -1.75
C LEU A 128 11.82 -8.98 -1.92
N ALA A 129 12.63 -9.13 -0.90
CA ALA A 129 13.76 -10.04 -0.89
C ALA A 129 13.84 -10.83 0.41
N SER A 130 12.70 -11.25 0.97
CA SER A 130 12.69 -12.36 1.90
C SER A 130 13.08 -13.61 1.10
N LEU A 131 13.85 -14.49 1.76
CA LEU A 131 14.45 -15.70 1.18
C LEU A 131 13.45 -16.72 0.56
N SER A 132 12.16 -16.40 0.49
CA SER A 132 11.15 -17.21 -0.20
C SER A 132 10.63 -16.48 -1.44
N GLU A 133 10.71 -17.15 -2.57
CA GLU A 133 10.14 -16.69 -3.85
C GLU A 133 8.65 -16.34 -3.71
N GLU A 134 7.93 -17.02 -2.82
CA GLU A 134 6.49 -16.83 -2.57
C GLU A 134 6.16 -15.41 -2.02
N ILE A 135 6.96 -14.87 -1.10
CA ILE A 135 6.75 -13.51 -0.56
C ILE A 135 7.13 -12.45 -1.59
N SER A 136 8.14 -12.73 -2.42
CA SER A 136 8.51 -11.85 -3.52
C SER A 136 7.43 -11.81 -4.59
N GLN A 137 6.81 -12.94 -4.92
CA GLN A 137 5.68 -13.02 -5.85
C GLN A 137 4.44 -12.31 -5.31
N GLN A 138 4.06 -12.53 -4.05
CA GLN A 138 2.94 -11.82 -3.42
C GLN A 138 3.13 -10.30 -3.43
N SER A 139 4.35 -9.83 -3.25
CA SER A 139 4.67 -8.40 -3.30
C SER A 139 4.59 -7.87 -4.72
N LEU A 140 5.06 -8.63 -5.72
CA LEU A 140 4.92 -8.27 -7.13
C LEU A 140 3.46 -8.31 -7.58
N ASP A 141 2.68 -9.30 -7.16
CA ASP A 141 1.25 -9.41 -7.47
C ASP A 141 0.44 -8.25 -6.86
N THR A 142 0.90 -7.72 -5.71
CA THR A 142 0.31 -6.52 -5.09
C THR A 142 0.66 -5.26 -5.88
N LEU A 143 1.88 -5.17 -6.42
CA LEU A 143 2.34 -4.01 -7.17
C LEU A 143 1.84 -4.00 -8.62
N VAL A 144 1.79 -5.17 -9.25
CA VAL A 144 1.37 -5.35 -10.65
C VAL A 144 0.51 -6.60 -10.77
N PRO A 145 -0.78 -6.52 -10.46
CA PRO A 145 -1.67 -7.66 -10.62
C PRO A 145 -1.71 -8.13 -12.08
N ALA A 146 -1.58 -9.43 -12.31
CA ALA A 146 -1.58 -9.98 -13.66
C ALA A 146 -2.84 -9.60 -14.43
N GLY A 147 -2.68 -8.91 -15.57
CA GLY A 147 -3.77 -8.51 -16.46
C GLY A 147 -4.56 -7.27 -16.04
N SER A 148 -4.14 -6.54 -15.02
CA SER A 148 -4.75 -5.29 -14.57
C SER A 148 -3.78 -4.10 -14.65
N THR A 149 -4.33 -2.88 -14.56
CA THR A 149 -3.53 -1.67 -14.41
C THR A 149 -2.86 -1.69 -13.03
N SER A 150 -1.57 -1.36 -12.96
CA SER A 150 -0.86 -1.24 -11.69
C SER A 150 -1.59 -0.34 -10.71
N GLU A 151 -1.74 -0.78 -9.47
CA GLU A 151 -2.28 0.05 -8.39
C GLU A 151 -1.24 1.02 -7.82
N VAL A 152 0.01 0.95 -8.28
CA VAL A 152 1.16 1.74 -7.83
C VAL A 152 1.66 2.61 -8.96
N ASP A 153 1.94 3.87 -8.66
CA ASP A 153 2.43 4.85 -9.64
C ASP A 153 3.95 4.98 -9.60
N ALA A 154 4.57 4.75 -8.43
CA ALA A 154 6.02 4.78 -8.25
C ALA A 154 6.49 3.78 -7.18
N VAL A 155 7.74 3.36 -7.30
CA VAL A 155 8.39 2.46 -6.33
C VAL A 155 9.66 3.12 -5.81
N VAL A 156 9.79 3.22 -4.49
CA VAL A 156 11.02 3.61 -3.81
C VAL A 156 11.69 2.35 -3.27
N TYR A 157 12.82 1.98 -3.85
CA TYR A 157 13.57 0.80 -3.44
C TYR A 157 14.68 1.16 -2.45
N LEU A 158 14.60 0.63 -1.23
CA LEU A 158 15.57 0.89 -0.17
C LEU A 158 16.65 -0.18 -0.14
N LEU A 159 17.89 0.28 -0.22
CA LEU A 159 19.11 -0.52 -0.08
C LEU A 159 19.90 -0.06 1.13
N ARG A 160 20.36 -0.98 1.97
CA ARG A 160 21.33 -0.67 3.05
C ARG A 160 22.74 -0.59 2.51
N HIS A 161 23.09 -1.49 1.63
CA HIS A 161 24.38 -1.59 0.94
C HIS A 161 24.11 -2.11 -0.46
N LEU A 162 24.87 -1.60 -1.43
CA LEU A 162 24.89 -2.16 -2.77
C LEU A 162 25.67 -3.48 -2.75
N HIS A 163 24.99 -4.58 -2.96
CA HIS A 163 25.60 -5.87 -3.22
C HIS A 163 25.60 -6.15 -4.71
N ALA A 164 26.56 -6.95 -5.19
CA ALA A 164 26.64 -7.32 -6.61
C ALA A 164 25.38 -8.05 -7.14
N GLN A 165 24.52 -8.50 -6.26
CA GLN A 165 23.23 -9.14 -6.59
C GLN A 165 22.06 -8.13 -6.71
N ASP A 166 22.31 -6.85 -6.39
CA ASP A 166 21.30 -5.78 -6.44
C ASP A 166 21.48 -4.90 -7.72
N ALA A 167 22.44 -5.27 -8.60
CA ALA A 167 22.78 -4.56 -9.81
C ALA A 167 22.18 -5.18 -11.09
#